data_29e3aa090311ce2f5ceb6717f79f4db6
#
_entry.id   29e3aa090311ce2f5ceb6717f79f4db6
#
_cell.length_a   1.000
_cell.length_b   1.000
_cell.length_c   1.000
_cell.angle_alpha   90.00
_cell.angle_beta   90.00
_cell.angle_gamma   90.00
#
_symmetry.space_group_name_H-M   'P 1'
#
loop_
_entity.id
_entity.type
_entity.pdbx_description
1 polymer ?
#
loop_
_entity_poly.entity_id
_entity_poly.type
_entity_poly.pdbx_seq_one_letter_code
_entity_poly.pdbx_strand_id
1 'polypeptide(L)'
;METNLFYDMYVPTRVMFGAGMLNKLGEQAMPGKKALIVISNGKSTRANGYLARTEEQLQKAGVASVVFDGVAPNPTVANVNAGAEAARTAGCDFLVALGGGSVMDCAKAIAVMATNDGVLWDYVAVGSG
;
A
#
# COMPACT_ATOMS: atom_id res chain seq x y z
N MET A 1 -1.78 30.56 -31.95
CA MET A 1 -2.73 30.09 -30.92
C MET A 1 -2.00 30.06 -29.59
N GLU A 2 -2.39 30.89 -28.66
CA GLU A 2 -1.85 30.81 -27.30
C GLU A 2 -2.64 29.77 -26.54
N THR A 3 -1.93 28.80 -25.97
CA THR A 3 -2.52 27.81 -25.07
C THR A 3 -2.17 28.22 -23.65
N ASN A 4 -3.13 28.75 -22.93
CA ASN A 4 -2.99 29.02 -21.51
C ASN A 4 -3.19 27.70 -20.76
N LEU A 5 -2.10 27.08 -20.36
CA LEU A 5 -2.13 25.88 -19.54
C LEU A 5 -2.02 26.29 -18.07
N PHE A 6 -3.09 26.08 -17.33
CA PHE A 6 -3.10 26.26 -15.88
C PHE A 6 -3.34 24.92 -15.21
N TYR A 7 -2.54 24.64 -14.19
CA TYR A 7 -2.82 23.54 -13.30
C TYR A 7 -2.38 23.92 -11.87
N ASP A 8 -3.10 23.39 -10.92
CA ASP A 8 -2.74 23.44 -9.52
C ASP A 8 -2.51 22.02 -9.04
N MET A 9 -1.32 21.74 -8.54
CA MET A 9 -0.94 20.42 -8.08
C MET A 9 -0.43 20.49 -6.65
N TYR A 10 -1.07 19.72 -5.78
CA TYR A 10 -0.67 19.58 -4.39
C TYR A 10 -0.42 18.10 -4.08
N VAL A 11 0.83 17.75 -3.81
CA VAL A 11 1.24 16.37 -3.49
C VAL A 11 1.86 16.37 -2.09
N PRO A 12 1.06 16.25 -1.03
CA PRO A 12 1.53 16.37 0.36
C PRO A 12 2.24 15.10 0.87
N THR A 13 2.83 14.31 -0.01
CA THR A 13 3.54 13.09 0.36
C THR A 13 4.80 13.43 1.14
N ARG A 14 4.85 12.99 2.38
CA ARG A 14 6.07 13.10 3.19
C ARG A 14 7.05 12.01 2.79
N VAL A 15 8.27 12.40 2.45
CA VAL A 15 9.35 11.48 2.13
C VAL A 15 10.38 11.51 3.24
N MET A 16 10.71 10.34 3.78
CA MET A 16 11.77 10.16 4.77
C MET A 16 12.80 9.21 4.16
N PHE A 17 13.91 9.77 3.71
CA PHE A 17 14.95 9.03 3.01
C PHE A 17 16.22 8.93 3.86
N GLY A 18 16.79 7.73 3.92
CA GLY A 18 18.06 7.50 4.59
C GLY A 18 18.19 6.08 5.15
N ALA A 19 19.40 5.68 5.47
CA ALA A 19 19.65 4.41 6.13
C ALA A 19 18.93 4.37 7.48
N GLY A 20 18.25 3.26 7.77
CA GLY A 20 17.56 3.07 9.05
C GLY A 20 16.23 3.81 9.21
N MET A 21 15.72 4.47 8.16
CA MET A 21 14.47 5.24 8.27
C MET A 21 13.24 4.37 8.57
N LEU A 22 13.26 3.08 8.25
CA LEU A 22 12.18 2.17 8.64
C LEU A 22 11.98 2.15 10.17
N ASN A 23 13.05 2.32 10.94
CA ASN A 23 12.99 2.36 12.40
C ASN A 23 12.29 3.63 12.96
N LYS A 24 11.98 4.58 12.08
CA LYS A 24 11.24 5.80 12.43
C LYS A 24 9.74 5.69 12.12
N LEU A 25 9.30 4.58 11.57
CA LEU A 25 7.90 4.39 11.20
C LEU A 25 6.98 4.52 12.42
N GLY A 26 7.32 3.90 13.54
CA GLY A 26 6.52 3.94 14.77
C GLY A 26 6.37 5.32 15.41
N GLU A 27 7.19 6.28 15.02
CA GLU A 27 7.14 7.68 15.50
C GLU A 27 6.23 8.56 14.65
N GLN A 28 5.74 8.06 13.51
CA GLN A 28 4.92 8.83 12.59
C GLN A 28 3.45 8.79 12.99
N ALA A 29 2.71 9.84 12.62
CA ALA A 29 1.26 9.82 12.72
C ALA A 29 0.70 8.77 11.77
N MET A 30 -0.12 7.86 12.30
CA MET A 30 -0.74 6.80 11.53
C MET A 30 -2.13 7.21 11.03
N PRO A 31 -2.49 6.85 9.78
CA PRO A 31 -3.79 7.22 9.22
C PRO A 31 -4.94 6.41 9.78
N GLY A 32 -4.67 5.36 10.56
CA GLY A 32 -5.69 4.47 11.08
C GLY A 32 -5.19 3.60 12.24
N LYS A 33 -5.98 2.60 12.57
CA LYS A 33 -5.77 1.71 13.71
C LYS A 33 -5.35 0.29 13.33
N LYS A 34 -5.63 -0.12 12.09
CA LYS A 34 -5.32 -1.47 11.62
C LYS A 34 -4.82 -1.44 10.19
N ALA A 35 -3.60 -1.87 9.99
CA ALA A 35 -2.91 -1.87 8.70
C ALA A 35 -3.00 -3.21 7.99
N LEU A 36 -3.18 -3.19 6.67
CA LEU A 36 -2.81 -4.30 5.81
C LEU A 36 -1.38 -4.06 5.30
N ILE A 37 -0.45 -4.91 5.69
CA ILE A 37 0.92 -4.86 5.17
C ILE A 37 0.97 -5.69 3.89
N VAL A 38 1.21 -5.02 2.77
CA VAL A 38 1.28 -5.66 1.45
C VAL A 38 2.72 -5.93 1.09
N ILE A 39 3.06 -7.18 0.83
CA ILE A 39 4.40 -7.62 0.43
C ILE A 39 4.33 -8.54 -0.79
N SER A 40 5.48 -8.76 -1.43
CA SER A 40 5.58 -9.73 -2.53
C SER A 40 5.43 -11.17 -2.03
N ASN A 41 5.12 -12.07 -2.95
CA ASN A 41 5.10 -13.51 -2.68
C ASN A 41 6.50 -14.14 -2.60
N GLY A 42 7.56 -13.35 -2.74
CA GLY A 42 8.95 -13.77 -2.57
C GLY A 42 9.32 -13.91 -1.09
N LYS A 43 10.54 -14.37 -0.84
CA LYS A 43 11.02 -14.69 0.52
C LYS A 43 11.87 -13.57 1.14
N SER A 44 12.39 -12.64 0.34
CA SER A 44 13.41 -11.68 0.78
C SER A 44 12.92 -10.73 1.88
N THR A 45 11.70 -10.25 1.78
CA THR A 45 11.13 -9.31 2.77
C THR A 45 11.06 -9.93 4.16
N ARG A 46 10.71 -11.21 4.24
CA ARG A 46 10.70 -11.95 5.51
C ARG A 46 12.12 -12.33 5.95
N ALA A 47 12.90 -12.90 5.04
CA ALA A 47 14.26 -13.39 5.34
C ALA A 47 15.21 -12.26 5.81
N ASN A 48 15.05 -11.05 5.27
CA ASN A 48 15.86 -9.90 5.66
C ASN A 48 15.33 -9.15 6.89
N GLY A 49 14.24 -9.62 7.48
CA GLY A 49 13.67 -9.04 8.69
C GLY A 49 12.87 -7.76 8.49
N TYR A 50 12.61 -7.33 7.26
CA TYR A 50 11.87 -6.10 6.98
C TYR A 50 10.41 -6.18 7.44
N LEU A 51 9.75 -7.32 7.23
CA LEU A 51 8.38 -7.51 7.69
C LEU A 51 8.30 -7.45 9.22
N ALA A 52 9.12 -8.23 9.91
CA ALA A 52 9.12 -8.26 11.38
C ALA A 52 9.38 -6.87 11.97
N ARG A 53 10.31 -6.12 11.38
CA ARG A 53 10.61 -4.75 11.81
C ARG A 53 9.44 -3.80 11.56
N THR A 54 8.76 -3.94 10.44
CA THR A 54 7.57 -3.13 10.13
C THR A 54 6.45 -3.41 11.12
N GLU A 55 6.18 -4.68 11.39
CA GLU A 55 5.19 -5.10 12.38
C GLU A 55 5.49 -4.54 13.78
N GLU A 56 6.76 -4.60 14.18
CA GLU A 56 7.22 -4.03 15.47
C GLU A 56 6.99 -2.52 15.52
N GLN A 57 7.33 -1.80 14.46
CA GLN A 57 7.14 -0.35 14.40
C GLN A 57 5.65 0.04 14.45
N LEU A 58 4.80 -0.68 13.75
CA LEU A 58 3.34 -0.47 13.81
C LEU A 58 2.81 -0.76 15.22
N GLN A 59 3.26 -1.82 15.85
CA GLN A 59 2.88 -2.15 17.23
C GLN A 59 3.28 -1.05 18.21
N LYS A 60 4.46 -0.48 18.08
CA LYS A 60 4.91 0.69 18.87
C LYS A 60 4.00 1.89 18.70
N ALA A 61 3.42 2.07 17.53
CA ALA A 61 2.46 3.14 17.24
C ALA A 61 1.01 2.78 17.69
N GLY A 62 0.79 1.63 18.29
CA GLY A 62 -0.54 1.18 18.71
C GLY A 62 -1.41 0.68 17.55
N VAL A 63 -0.80 0.28 16.45
CA VAL A 63 -1.48 -0.18 15.23
C VAL A 63 -1.43 -1.70 15.13
N ALA A 64 -2.59 -2.34 15.01
CA ALA A 64 -2.68 -3.74 14.66
C ALA A 64 -2.36 -3.93 13.18
N SER A 65 -1.84 -5.09 12.80
CA SER A 65 -1.52 -5.36 11.40
C SER A 65 -1.85 -6.79 10.99
N VAL A 66 -2.16 -6.94 9.71
CA VAL A 66 -2.36 -8.21 9.01
C VAL A 66 -1.49 -8.16 7.74
N VAL A 67 -0.96 -9.30 7.33
CA VAL A 67 -0.07 -9.39 6.17
C VAL A 67 -0.80 -9.97 4.97
N PHE A 68 -0.66 -9.33 3.82
CA PHE A 68 -1.01 -9.87 2.52
C PHE A 68 0.28 -10.07 1.71
N ASP A 69 0.63 -11.32 1.43
CA ASP A 69 1.88 -11.71 0.76
C ASP A 69 1.67 -12.29 -0.64
N GLY A 70 0.57 -11.93 -1.27
CA GLY A 70 0.16 -12.50 -2.57
C GLY A 70 0.62 -11.72 -3.80
N VAL A 71 1.46 -10.67 -3.67
CA VAL A 71 1.85 -9.86 -4.82
C VAL A 71 2.90 -10.55 -5.66
N ALA A 72 2.54 -10.94 -6.89
CA ALA A 72 3.46 -11.49 -7.87
C ALA A 72 4.36 -10.39 -8.48
N PRO A 73 5.51 -10.75 -9.11
CA PRO A 73 6.40 -9.77 -9.76
C PRO A 73 5.71 -8.89 -10.81
N ASN A 74 4.71 -9.43 -11.50
CA ASN A 74 3.80 -8.67 -12.38
C ASN A 74 2.40 -8.80 -11.80
N PRO A 75 1.96 -7.88 -10.92
CA PRO A 75 0.69 -7.99 -10.24
C PRO A 75 -0.49 -8.08 -11.21
N THR A 76 -1.41 -8.98 -10.91
CA THR A 76 -2.62 -9.22 -11.71
C THR A 76 -3.84 -8.65 -11.02
N VAL A 77 -4.95 -8.56 -11.77
CA VAL A 77 -6.27 -8.21 -11.20
C VAL A 77 -6.63 -9.17 -10.05
N ALA A 78 -6.31 -10.45 -10.18
CA ALA A 78 -6.56 -11.45 -9.13
C ALA A 78 -5.77 -11.13 -7.85
N ASN A 79 -4.52 -10.67 -7.96
CA ASN A 79 -3.74 -10.22 -6.81
C ASN A 79 -4.41 -9.04 -6.10
N VAL A 80 -4.86 -8.06 -6.86
CA VAL A 80 -5.55 -6.88 -6.33
C VAL A 80 -6.83 -7.26 -5.62
N ASN A 81 -7.67 -8.09 -6.24
CA ASN A 81 -8.93 -8.52 -5.66
C ASN A 81 -8.72 -9.33 -4.37
N ALA A 82 -7.74 -10.21 -4.34
CA ALA A 82 -7.40 -10.97 -3.14
C ALA A 82 -6.93 -10.05 -2.00
N GLY A 83 -6.11 -9.06 -2.30
CA GLY A 83 -5.66 -8.06 -1.33
C GLY A 83 -6.80 -7.19 -0.79
N ALA A 84 -7.69 -6.75 -1.66
CA ALA A 84 -8.87 -5.97 -1.27
C ALA A 84 -9.80 -6.77 -0.35
N GLU A 85 -10.02 -8.05 -0.67
CA GLU A 85 -10.81 -8.95 0.18
C GLU A 85 -10.14 -9.17 1.53
N ALA A 86 -8.83 -9.36 1.58
CA ALA A 86 -8.08 -9.48 2.83
C ALA A 86 -8.22 -8.23 3.69
N ALA A 87 -8.14 -7.05 3.10
CA ALA A 87 -8.32 -5.78 3.81
C ALA A 87 -9.73 -5.66 4.41
N ARG A 88 -10.77 -5.97 3.63
CA ARG A 88 -12.16 -5.91 4.07
C ARG A 88 -12.45 -6.92 5.18
N THR A 89 -12.06 -8.17 4.98
CA THR A 89 -12.31 -9.26 5.93
C THR A 89 -11.62 -9.01 7.27
N ALA A 90 -10.41 -8.48 7.25
CA ALA A 90 -9.66 -8.16 8.46
C ALA A 90 -10.05 -6.82 9.10
N GLY A 91 -10.86 -6.00 8.43
CA GLY A 91 -11.25 -4.67 8.93
C GLY A 91 -10.09 -3.68 8.96
N CYS A 92 -9.17 -3.77 7.99
CA CYS A 92 -8.07 -2.82 7.86
C CYS A 92 -8.57 -1.48 7.37
N ASP A 93 -8.04 -0.40 7.93
CA ASP A 93 -8.43 0.98 7.60
C ASP A 93 -7.34 1.76 6.87
N PHE A 94 -6.15 1.18 6.71
CA PHE A 94 -5.10 1.69 5.83
C PHE A 94 -4.15 0.59 5.38
N LEU A 95 -3.29 0.91 4.41
CA LEU A 95 -2.32 -0.02 3.86
C LEU A 95 -0.88 0.45 4.11
N VAL A 96 0.00 -0.51 4.26
CA VAL A 96 1.45 -0.31 4.26
C VAL A 96 2.05 -1.16 3.15
N ALA A 97 2.57 -0.53 2.11
CA ALA A 97 3.27 -1.24 1.04
C ALA A 97 4.76 -1.38 1.41
N LEU A 98 5.20 -2.61 1.58
CA LEU A 98 6.58 -2.91 1.97
C LEU A 98 7.26 -3.69 0.84
N GLY A 99 7.95 -2.98 -0.03
CA GLY A 99 8.61 -3.58 -1.19
C GLY A 99 8.93 -2.57 -2.28
N GLY A 100 9.18 -3.07 -3.46
CA GLY A 100 9.47 -2.27 -4.64
C GLY A 100 8.23 -1.76 -5.37
N GLY A 101 8.41 -1.27 -6.59
CA GLY A 101 7.35 -0.67 -7.41
C GLY A 101 6.14 -1.57 -7.63
N SER A 102 6.36 -2.85 -7.89
CA SER A 102 5.24 -3.81 -8.08
C SER A 102 4.35 -3.92 -6.83
N VAL A 103 4.95 -3.94 -5.65
CA VAL A 103 4.20 -3.98 -4.38
C VAL A 103 3.46 -2.67 -4.15
N MET A 104 4.13 -1.54 -4.37
CA MET A 104 3.52 -0.22 -4.19
C MET A 104 2.35 0.01 -5.14
N ASP A 105 2.50 -0.33 -6.41
CA ASP A 105 1.45 -0.19 -7.40
C ASP A 105 0.25 -1.11 -7.10
N CYS A 106 0.52 -2.36 -6.73
CA CYS A 106 -0.53 -3.29 -6.31
C CYS A 106 -1.27 -2.79 -5.06
N ALA A 107 -0.55 -2.27 -4.08
CA ALA A 107 -1.14 -1.73 -2.85
C ALA A 107 -2.07 -0.54 -3.13
N LYS A 108 -1.71 0.35 -4.05
CA LYS A 108 -2.58 1.45 -4.48
C LYS A 108 -3.88 0.94 -5.09
N ALA A 109 -3.79 -0.05 -5.99
CA ALA A 109 -4.96 -0.68 -6.60
C ALA A 109 -5.83 -1.41 -5.55
N ILE A 110 -5.20 -2.11 -4.60
CA ILE A 110 -5.91 -2.74 -3.47
C ILE A 110 -6.68 -1.69 -2.67
N ALA A 111 -6.06 -0.55 -2.36
CA ALA A 111 -6.71 0.53 -1.62
C ALA A 111 -7.97 1.05 -2.33
N VAL A 112 -7.89 1.24 -3.64
CA VAL A 112 -9.03 1.65 -4.47
C VAL A 112 -10.14 0.61 -4.41
N MET A 113 -9.81 -0.65 -4.65
CA MET A 113 -10.81 -1.73 -4.73
C MET A 113 -11.38 -2.14 -3.37
N ALA A 114 -10.66 -1.91 -2.29
CA ALA A 114 -11.16 -2.20 -0.94
C ALA A 114 -12.31 -1.27 -0.53
N THR A 115 -12.38 -0.06 -1.08
CA THR A 115 -13.30 0.99 -0.66
C THR A 115 -14.28 1.43 -1.74
N ASN A 116 -14.18 0.89 -2.95
CA ASN A 116 -15.06 1.25 -4.07
C ASN A 116 -15.68 0.01 -4.70
N ASP A 117 -16.88 0.18 -5.24
CA ASP A 117 -17.56 -0.85 -6.00
C ASP A 117 -17.05 -0.93 -7.44
N GLY A 118 -17.41 -2.01 -8.14
CA GLY A 118 -17.05 -2.22 -9.52
C GLY A 118 -15.84 -3.13 -9.69
N VAL A 119 -15.23 -3.06 -10.85
CA VAL A 119 -14.04 -3.84 -11.21
C VAL A 119 -12.84 -2.91 -11.40
N LEU A 120 -11.63 -3.47 -11.24
CA LEU A 120 -10.40 -2.65 -11.32
C LEU A 120 -10.29 -1.89 -12.65
N TRP A 121 -10.76 -2.48 -13.75
CA TRP A 121 -10.73 -1.83 -15.06
C TRP A 121 -11.45 -0.48 -15.09
N ASP A 122 -12.47 -0.29 -14.26
CA ASP A 122 -13.22 0.98 -14.19
C ASP A 122 -12.35 2.14 -13.70
N TYR A 123 -11.27 1.85 -12.99
CA TYR A 123 -10.41 2.84 -12.33
C TYR A 123 -9.07 3.07 -13.04
N VAL A 124 -8.79 2.39 -14.15
CA VAL A 124 -7.56 2.64 -14.92
C VAL A 124 -7.77 3.74 -15.96
N ALA A 125 -6.69 4.45 -16.34
CA ALA A 125 -6.76 5.64 -17.18
C ALA A 125 -7.42 5.40 -18.56
N VAL A 126 -7.40 4.16 -19.04
CA VAL A 126 -8.02 3.75 -20.31
C VAL A 126 -9.28 2.91 -20.11
N GLY A 127 -9.75 2.83 -18.88
CA GLY A 127 -10.96 2.08 -18.53
C GLY A 127 -12.25 2.85 -18.77
N SER A 128 -13.34 2.33 -18.26
CA SER A 128 -14.71 2.86 -18.45
C SER A 128 -15.17 3.79 -17.33
N GLY A 129 -14.43 3.90 -16.25
CA GLY A 129 -14.81 4.67 -15.06
C GLY A 129 -14.29 6.09 -15.00
#